data_4b10715c08ea7b4e38119c6d2d7b40f6
#
_entry.id   4b10715c08ea7b4e38119c6d2d7b40f6
#
_cell.length_a   1.000
_cell.length_b   1.000
_cell.length_c   1.000
_cell.angle_alpha   90.00
_cell.angle_beta   90.00
_cell.angle_gamma   90.00
#
_symmetry.space_group_name_H-M   'P 1'
#
loop_
_entity.id
_entity.type
_entity.pdbx_description
1 polymer ?
#
loop_
_entity_poly.entity_id
_entity_poly.type
_entity_poly.pdbx_seq_one_letter_code
_entity_poly.pdbx_strand_id
1 'polypeptide(L)'
;PSATNKKASDLQNRKNFFLEENPDCVVSIHQNSFPDSSQHGAQVFYPSSHEESKKLASFIQKQTIHLTGEENRREIKPNSSYFLLRDNPIPTVIAEVCFLSNPSEAALITDENIQEKAAFAIAMGIMQYLHS
;
A
#
# COMPACT_ATOMS: atom_id res chain seq x y z
N PRO A 1 15.70 -21.69 11.05
CA PRO A 1 15.92 -20.29 10.61
C PRO A 1 15.23 -19.31 11.52
N SER A 2 15.83 -18.15 11.72
CA SER A 2 15.26 -17.08 12.51
C SER A 2 14.01 -16.49 11.85
N ALA A 3 13.16 -15.78 12.62
CA ALA A 3 12.00 -15.08 12.09
C ALA A 3 12.41 -14.07 10.98
N THR A 4 13.57 -13.42 11.12
CA THR A 4 14.12 -12.50 10.14
C THR A 4 14.43 -13.21 8.81
N ASN A 5 15.02 -14.41 8.88
CA ASN A 5 15.33 -15.17 7.66
C ASN A 5 14.06 -15.64 6.96
N LYS A 6 13.01 -16.03 7.69
CA LYS A 6 11.71 -16.40 7.13
C LYS A 6 11.06 -15.22 6.43
N LYS A 7 11.10 -14.03 7.03
CA LYS A 7 10.55 -12.81 6.42
C LYS A 7 11.28 -12.45 5.14
N ALA A 8 12.61 -12.47 5.16
CA ALA A 8 13.42 -12.17 3.99
C ALA A 8 13.15 -13.16 2.84
N SER A 9 13.01 -14.44 3.17
CA SER A 9 12.69 -15.49 2.21
C SER A 9 11.30 -15.31 1.60
N ASP A 10 10.32 -14.95 2.41
CA ASP A 10 8.95 -14.68 1.98
C ASP A 10 8.89 -13.48 1.01
N LEU A 11 9.57 -12.39 1.35
CA LEU A 11 9.63 -11.20 0.48
C LEU A 11 10.30 -11.50 -0.86
N GLN A 12 11.39 -12.28 -0.85
CA GLN A 12 12.07 -12.69 -2.08
C GLN A 12 11.19 -13.58 -2.93
N ASN A 13 10.46 -14.52 -2.33
CA ASN A 13 9.54 -15.41 -3.04
C ASN A 13 8.38 -14.61 -3.67
N ARG A 14 7.82 -13.63 -2.98
CA ARG A 14 6.78 -12.76 -3.52
C ARG A 14 7.30 -11.97 -4.72
N LYS A 15 8.49 -11.40 -4.60
CA LYS A 15 9.12 -10.63 -5.68
C LYS A 15 9.39 -11.52 -6.89
N ASN A 16 9.95 -12.70 -6.69
CA ASN A 16 10.18 -13.67 -7.76
C ASN A 16 8.88 -14.05 -8.47
N PHE A 17 7.82 -14.28 -7.70
CA PHE A 17 6.51 -14.65 -8.23
C PHE A 17 5.99 -13.57 -9.19
N PHE A 18 5.91 -12.32 -8.76
CA PHE A 18 5.35 -11.31 -9.64
C PHE A 18 6.28 -10.93 -10.81
N LEU A 19 7.59 -11.06 -10.64
CA LEU A 19 8.51 -10.86 -11.77
C LEU A 19 8.32 -11.94 -12.84
N GLU A 20 8.08 -13.18 -12.44
CA GLU A 20 7.79 -14.29 -13.37
C GLU A 20 6.46 -14.11 -14.09
N GLU A 21 5.42 -13.71 -13.35
CA GLU A 21 4.07 -13.50 -13.88
C GLU A 21 3.98 -12.26 -14.78
N ASN A 22 4.89 -11.32 -14.62
CA ASN A 22 4.95 -10.07 -15.37
C ASN A 22 3.59 -9.35 -15.44
N PRO A 23 2.99 -9.02 -14.30
CA PRO A 23 1.70 -8.33 -14.26
C PRO A 23 1.82 -6.88 -14.72
N ASP A 24 0.70 -6.24 -15.03
CA ASP A 24 0.66 -4.82 -15.39
C ASP A 24 0.97 -3.92 -14.19
N CYS A 25 0.66 -4.36 -12.99
CA CYS A 25 1.01 -3.66 -11.75
C CYS A 25 0.92 -4.60 -10.55
N VAL A 26 1.51 -4.17 -9.44
CA VAL A 26 1.47 -4.89 -8.15
C VAL A 26 1.08 -3.93 -7.05
N VAL A 27 0.11 -4.32 -6.24
CA VAL A 27 -0.28 -3.56 -5.04
C VAL A 27 -0.16 -4.47 -3.83
N SER A 28 0.70 -4.08 -2.89
CA SER A 28 0.85 -4.77 -1.61
C SER A 28 0.05 -4.00 -0.57
N ILE A 29 -0.91 -4.66 0.08
CA ILE A 29 -1.82 -4.03 1.02
C ILE A 29 -1.36 -4.31 2.45
N HIS A 30 -1.22 -3.26 3.23
CA HIS A 30 -0.72 -3.32 4.60
C HIS A 30 -1.54 -2.45 5.54
N GLN A 31 -1.37 -2.69 6.84
CA GLN A 31 -1.73 -1.74 7.87
C GLN A 31 -0.44 -1.16 8.44
N ASN A 32 -0.44 0.14 8.68
CA ASN A 32 0.72 0.86 9.16
C ASN A 32 0.84 0.82 10.68
N SER A 33 2.00 1.16 11.20
CA SER A 33 2.24 1.30 12.63
C SER A 33 3.31 2.38 12.85
N PHE A 34 3.11 3.20 13.89
CA PHE A 34 4.04 4.27 14.22
C PHE A 34 4.06 4.50 15.74
N PRO A 35 5.21 4.89 16.33
CA PRO A 35 5.29 5.12 17.77
C PRO A 35 4.31 6.16 18.31
N ASP A 36 4.01 7.20 17.54
CA ASP A 36 2.98 8.18 17.88
C ASP A 36 1.61 7.62 17.50
N SER A 37 0.81 7.25 18.51
CA SER A 37 -0.50 6.64 18.32
C SER A 37 -1.55 7.59 17.73
N SER A 38 -1.26 8.89 17.60
CA SER A 38 -2.15 9.86 16.97
C SER A 38 -2.06 9.84 15.44
N GLN A 39 -1.05 9.22 14.87
CA GLN A 39 -0.92 9.09 13.42
C GLN A 39 -2.06 8.27 12.85
N HIS A 40 -2.65 8.74 11.75
CA HIS A 40 -3.84 8.15 11.16
C HIS A 40 -3.90 8.38 9.65
N GLY A 41 -4.79 7.66 8.99
CA GLY A 41 -5.13 7.87 7.59
C GLY A 41 -4.37 6.98 6.62
N ALA A 42 -5.02 6.66 5.51
CA ALA A 42 -4.43 5.87 4.42
C ALA A 42 -3.29 6.63 3.75
N GLN A 43 -2.25 5.91 3.35
CA GLN A 43 -1.12 6.47 2.62
C GLN A 43 -0.52 5.42 1.69
N VAL A 44 -0.18 5.82 0.47
CA VAL A 44 0.43 4.93 -0.53
C VAL A 44 1.89 5.31 -0.75
N PHE A 45 2.75 4.30 -0.71
CA PHE A 45 4.20 4.44 -0.94
C PHE A 45 4.57 3.89 -2.31
N TYR A 46 5.52 4.54 -2.96
CA TYR A 46 6.02 4.16 -4.29
C TYR A 46 7.55 4.27 -4.35
N PRO A 47 8.21 3.55 -5.30
CA PRO A 47 9.67 3.71 -5.49
C PRO A 47 10.03 5.11 -5.96
N SER A 48 11.05 5.71 -5.38
CA SER A 48 11.40 7.13 -5.53
C SER A 48 11.58 7.62 -6.97
N SER A 49 12.04 6.75 -7.87
CA SER A 49 12.36 7.14 -9.25
C SER A 49 11.54 6.39 -10.29
N HIS A 50 10.41 5.80 -9.91
CA HIS A 50 9.56 5.01 -10.81
C HIS A 50 8.27 5.76 -11.12
N GLU A 51 8.22 6.43 -12.27
CA GLU A 51 7.09 7.30 -12.64
C GLU A 51 5.75 6.55 -12.75
N GLU A 52 5.74 5.35 -13.31
CA GLU A 52 4.52 4.55 -13.41
C GLU A 52 3.98 4.12 -12.04
N SER A 53 4.87 3.76 -11.10
CA SER A 53 4.47 3.46 -9.74
C SER A 53 3.90 4.70 -9.04
N LYS A 54 4.51 5.86 -9.26
CA LYS A 54 4.01 7.13 -8.73
C LYS A 54 2.60 7.44 -9.23
N LYS A 55 2.35 7.21 -10.51
CA LYS A 55 1.04 7.40 -11.14
C LYS A 55 0.00 6.45 -10.52
N LEU A 56 0.34 5.17 -10.39
CA LEU A 56 -0.51 4.18 -9.72
C LEU A 56 -0.83 4.60 -8.28
N ALA A 57 0.20 5.01 -7.53
CA ALA A 57 0.04 5.48 -6.15
C ALA A 57 -0.93 6.65 -6.06
N SER A 58 -0.84 7.58 -6.99
CA SER A 58 -1.71 8.77 -7.03
C SER A 58 -3.19 8.40 -7.19
N PHE A 59 -3.50 7.48 -8.09
CA PHE A 59 -4.88 7.01 -8.27
C PHE A 59 -5.41 6.30 -7.03
N ILE A 60 -4.61 5.42 -6.43
CA ILE A 60 -5.04 4.68 -5.24
C ILE A 60 -5.21 5.63 -4.04
N GLN A 61 -4.28 6.58 -3.85
CA GLN A 61 -4.37 7.56 -2.76
C GLN A 61 -5.67 8.36 -2.82
N LYS A 62 -6.06 8.83 -4.01
CA LYS A 62 -7.30 9.57 -4.20
C LYS A 62 -8.53 8.77 -3.80
N GLN A 63 -8.53 7.48 -4.08
CA GLN A 63 -9.67 6.62 -3.75
C GLN A 63 -9.71 6.22 -2.28
N THR A 64 -8.57 6.17 -1.60
CA THR A 64 -8.46 5.69 -0.22
C THR A 64 -8.35 6.79 0.82
N ILE A 65 -8.15 8.04 0.40
CA ILE A 65 -7.78 9.14 1.32
C ILE A 65 -8.78 9.34 2.47
N HIS A 66 -10.06 9.15 2.23
CA HIS A 66 -11.11 9.34 3.25
C HIS A 66 -11.65 8.02 3.80
N LEU A 67 -10.94 6.92 3.61
CA LEU A 67 -11.39 5.60 4.02
C LEU A 67 -11.70 5.52 5.54
N THR A 68 -10.85 6.14 6.37
CA THR A 68 -10.98 6.13 7.82
C THR A 68 -11.37 7.49 8.42
N GLY A 69 -11.66 8.50 7.59
CA GLY A 69 -12.11 9.81 8.04
C GLY A 69 -11.77 10.92 7.07
N GLU A 70 -12.51 12.03 7.18
CA GLU A 70 -12.39 13.17 6.26
C GLU A 70 -11.15 14.04 6.53
N GLU A 71 -10.48 13.84 7.67
CA GLU A 71 -9.35 14.67 8.09
C GLU A 71 -8.01 14.25 7.48
N ASN A 72 -7.98 13.17 6.70
CA ASN A 72 -6.74 12.71 6.10
C ASN A 72 -6.25 13.70 5.04
N ARG A 73 -5.02 14.20 5.24
CA ARG A 73 -4.35 15.12 4.31
C ARG A 73 -3.06 14.50 3.75
N ARG A 74 -2.90 13.19 3.91
CA ARG A 74 -1.69 12.51 3.45
C ARG A 74 -1.60 12.51 1.93
N GLU A 75 -0.38 12.62 1.46
CA GLU A 75 -0.05 12.50 0.03
C GLU A 75 0.74 11.22 -0.19
N ILE A 76 0.83 10.80 -1.44
CA ILE A 76 1.72 9.69 -1.82
C ILE A 76 3.15 10.00 -1.39
N LYS A 77 3.89 8.97 -0.99
CA LYS A 77 5.22 9.16 -0.43
C LYS A 77 6.24 8.24 -1.11
N PRO A 78 7.36 8.79 -1.58
CA PRO A 78 8.44 7.96 -2.11
C PRO A 78 9.10 7.17 -0.98
N ASN A 79 9.42 5.92 -1.25
CA ASN A 79 10.13 5.06 -0.31
C ASN A 79 10.90 3.99 -1.08
N SER A 80 12.23 3.97 -0.93
CA SER A 80 13.10 2.98 -1.55
C SER A 80 13.67 1.99 -0.54
N SER A 81 13.23 2.02 0.71
CA SER A 81 13.67 1.09 1.74
C SER A 81 12.87 -0.22 1.76
N TYR A 82 11.62 -0.20 1.29
CA TYR A 82 10.82 -1.42 1.19
C TYR A 82 11.38 -2.35 0.11
N PHE A 83 11.59 -3.60 0.47
CA PHE A 83 12.19 -4.60 -0.43
C PHE A 83 11.43 -4.73 -1.76
N LEU A 84 10.09 -4.80 -1.71
CA LEU A 84 9.28 -4.97 -2.91
C LEU A 84 9.34 -3.78 -3.87
N LEU A 85 9.72 -2.60 -3.37
CA LEU A 85 9.83 -1.38 -4.17
C LEU A 85 11.20 -1.19 -4.81
N ARG A 86 12.23 -1.91 -4.34
CA ARG A 86 13.60 -1.75 -4.85
C ARG A 86 13.81 -2.53 -6.14
N ASP A 87 14.53 -1.93 -7.08
CA ASP A 87 15.00 -2.58 -8.33
C ASP A 87 13.88 -3.36 -9.02
N ASN A 88 12.71 -2.74 -9.13
CA ASN A 88 11.52 -3.39 -9.66
C ASN A 88 11.03 -2.65 -10.90
N PRO A 89 11.08 -3.28 -12.09
CA PRO A 89 10.61 -2.65 -13.32
C PRO A 89 9.09 -2.59 -13.45
N ILE A 90 8.37 -3.38 -12.65
CA ILE A 90 6.90 -3.44 -12.68
C ILE A 90 6.34 -2.32 -11.82
N PRO A 91 5.31 -1.55 -12.30
CA PRO A 91 4.64 -0.57 -11.46
C PRO A 91 4.14 -1.21 -10.16
N THR A 92 4.70 -0.80 -9.03
CA THR A 92 4.46 -1.41 -7.73
C THR A 92 4.31 -0.36 -6.65
N VAL A 93 3.31 -0.53 -5.80
CA VAL A 93 3.07 0.35 -4.66
C VAL A 93 2.76 -0.46 -3.40
N ILE A 94 2.95 0.18 -2.25
CA ILE A 94 2.48 -0.33 -0.96
C ILE A 94 1.35 0.58 -0.49
N ALA A 95 0.16 0.02 -0.35
CA ALA A 95 -1.02 0.74 0.12
C ALA A 95 -1.21 0.46 1.61
N GLU A 96 -0.93 1.45 2.44
CA GLU A 96 -1.17 1.40 3.89
C GLU A 96 -2.57 1.97 4.14
N VAL A 97 -3.53 1.10 4.47
CA VAL A 97 -4.95 1.50 4.55
C VAL A 97 -5.32 2.21 5.84
N CYS A 98 -4.60 1.94 6.93
CA CYS A 98 -4.83 2.55 8.24
C CYS A 98 -3.62 2.35 9.14
N PHE A 99 -3.65 2.94 10.35
CA PHE A 99 -2.62 2.74 11.37
C PHE A 99 -3.17 1.84 12.49
N LEU A 100 -2.62 0.63 12.64
CA LEU A 100 -2.98 -0.24 13.77
C LEU A 100 -2.55 0.34 15.12
N SER A 101 -1.54 1.22 15.12
CA SER A 101 -1.10 1.94 16.32
C SER A 101 -2.10 2.99 16.79
N ASN A 102 -3.05 3.39 15.93
CA ASN A 102 -4.15 4.29 16.31
C ASN A 102 -5.35 3.47 16.74
N PRO A 103 -5.79 3.56 18.02
CA PRO A 103 -6.87 2.71 18.54
C PRO A 103 -8.18 2.84 17.75
N SER A 104 -8.50 4.03 17.28
CA SER A 104 -9.71 4.30 16.49
C SER A 104 -9.66 3.57 15.14
N GLU A 105 -8.54 3.67 14.45
CA GLU A 105 -8.35 3.00 13.15
C GLU A 105 -8.22 1.48 13.29
N ALA A 106 -7.57 1.02 14.35
CA ALA A 106 -7.49 -0.41 14.65
C ALA A 106 -8.88 -1.02 14.84
N ALA A 107 -9.79 -0.29 15.50
CA ALA A 107 -11.17 -0.72 15.65
C ALA A 107 -11.93 -0.71 14.32
N LEU A 108 -11.76 0.34 13.50
CA LEU A 108 -12.42 0.47 12.20
C LEU A 108 -12.06 -0.67 11.25
N ILE A 109 -10.80 -1.07 11.20
CA ILE A 109 -10.35 -2.08 10.22
C ILE A 109 -10.87 -3.50 10.53
N THR A 110 -11.41 -3.74 11.71
CA THR A 110 -12.07 -5.00 12.04
C THR A 110 -13.49 -5.09 11.47
N ASP A 111 -14.06 -3.98 11.02
CA ASP A 111 -15.39 -3.92 10.41
C ASP A 111 -15.30 -4.39 8.95
N GLU A 112 -16.08 -5.43 8.61
CA GLU A 112 -16.12 -5.98 7.25
C GLU A 112 -16.55 -4.94 6.22
N ASN A 113 -17.43 -4.00 6.57
CA ASN A 113 -17.84 -2.93 5.66
C ASN A 113 -16.67 -2.00 5.33
N ILE A 114 -15.81 -1.71 6.29
CA ILE A 114 -14.60 -0.90 6.06
C ILE A 114 -13.61 -1.66 5.20
N GLN A 115 -13.44 -2.97 5.45
CA GLN A 115 -12.56 -3.83 4.64
C GLN A 115 -13.03 -3.88 3.18
N GLU A 116 -14.33 -4.01 2.94
CA GLU A 116 -14.91 -4.00 1.60
C GLU A 116 -14.72 -2.65 0.90
N LYS A 117 -14.93 -1.54 1.63
CA LYS A 117 -14.68 -0.20 1.10
C LYS A 117 -13.21 0.00 0.74
N ALA A 118 -12.29 -0.50 1.56
CA ALA A 118 -10.86 -0.44 1.28
C ALA A 118 -10.51 -1.21 0.01
N ALA A 119 -11.01 -2.44 -0.11
CA ALA A 119 -10.77 -3.28 -1.28
C ALA A 119 -11.35 -2.64 -2.55
N PHE A 120 -12.57 -2.11 -2.47
CA PHE A 120 -13.21 -1.42 -3.58
C PHE A 120 -12.44 -0.16 -4.00
N ALA A 121 -12.02 0.65 -3.05
CA ALA A 121 -11.26 1.87 -3.31
C ALA A 121 -9.93 1.58 -4.01
N ILE A 122 -9.21 0.56 -3.53
CA ILE A 122 -7.95 0.13 -4.15
C ILE A 122 -8.21 -0.38 -5.57
N ALA A 123 -9.23 -1.21 -5.76
CA ALA A 123 -9.60 -1.74 -7.07
C ALA A 123 -9.95 -0.60 -8.05
N MET A 124 -10.69 0.41 -7.60
CA MET A 124 -11.02 1.58 -8.43
C MET A 124 -9.77 2.36 -8.83
N GLY A 125 -8.83 2.55 -7.90
CA GLY A 125 -7.56 3.20 -8.19
C GLY A 125 -6.75 2.44 -9.24
N ILE A 126 -6.69 1.12 -9.13
CA ILE A 126 -6.02 0.25 -10.11
C ILE A 126 -6.70 0.37 -11.48
N MET A 127 -8.03 0.30 -11.54
CA MET A 127 -8.78 0.42 -12.79
C MET A 127 -8.54 1.77 -13.47
N GLN A 128 -8.53 2.85 -12.71
CA GLN A 128 -8.24 4.19 -13.23
C GLN A 128 -6.82 4.25 -13.81
N TYR A 129 -5.85 3.65 -13.11
CA TYR A 129 -4.47 3.57 -13.61
C TYR A 129 -4.40 2.81 -14.93
N LEU A 130 -5.02 1.63 -15.01
CA LEU A 130 -4.95 0.78 -16.20
C LEU A 130 -5.62 1.42 -17.41
N HIS A 131 -6.57 2.32 -17.21
CA HIS A 131 -7.29 3.02 -18.28
C HIS A 131 -6.76 4.44 -18.53
N SER A 132 -5.66 4.79 -17.90
CA SER A 132 -5.09 6.15 -18.02
C SER A 132 -4.12 6.30 -19.20
#